data_1af1ad10533ed6c90b934f8b1e5cfece
#
_entry.id   1af1ad10533ed6c90b934f8b1e5cfece
#
_cell.length_a   1.000
_cell.length_b   1.000
_cell.length_c   1.000
_cell.angle_alpha   90.00
_cell.angle_beta   90.00
_cell.angle_gamma   90.00
#
_symmetry.space_group_name_H-M   'P 1'
#
loop_
_entity.id
_entity.type
_entity.pdbx_description
1 polymer ?
#
loop_
_entity_poly.entity_id
_entity_poly.type
_entity_poly.pdbx_seq_one_letter_code
_entity_poly.pdbx_strand_id
1 'polypeptide(L)'
;MTARETADLTRVMAESGDQMDLTGLERTVDKHSTGGVGDKTSLILTPMLAALGQTVAKMSGRGLAHTGGTIDKLESIPGWTPELSEDAFLKQAREIGLALVGQSKD
;
A
#
# COMPACT_ATOMS: atom_id res chain seq x y z
N MET A 1 16.11 -5.65 21.66
CA MET A 1 15.37 -6.85 21.19
C MET A 1 16.34 -7.82 20.55
N THR A 2 16.21 -9.10 20.84
CA THR A 2 16.94 -10.16 20.14
C THR A 2 16.34 -10.40 18.76
N ALA A 3 17.07 -11.07 17.86
CA ALA A 3 16.56 -11.43 16.54
C ALA A 3 15.28 -12.28 16.63
N ARG A 4 15.19 -13.15 17.63
CA ARG A 4 13.99 -13.97 17.86
C ARG A 4 12.79 -13.12 18.29
N GLU A 5 12.97 -12.22 19.24
CA GLU A 5 11.92 -11.31 19.68
C GLU A 5 11.43 -10.41 18.53
N THR A 6 12.33 -9.94 17.69
CA THR A 6 11.99 -9.16 16.50
C THR A 6 11.16 -9.99 15.52
N ALA A 7 11.57 -11.22 15.24
CA ALA A 7 10.84 -12.11 14.36
C ALA A 7 9.45 -12.46 14.90
N ASP A 8 9.36 -12.77 16.18
CA ASP A 8 8.09 -13.11 16.84
C ASP A 8 7.12 -11.91 16.84
N LEU A 9 7.62 -10.71 17.17
CA LEU A 9 6.81 -9.49 17.11
C LEU A 9 6.33 -9.19 15.70
N THR A 10 7.21 -9.32 14.72
CA THR A 10 6.86 -9.10 13.30
C THR A 10 5.75 -10.05 12.87
N ARG A 11 5.86 -11.32 13.22
CA ARG A 11 4.84 -12.32 12.88
C ARG A 11 3.50 -12.00 13.55
N VAL A 12 3.50 -11.71 14.84
CA VAL A 12 2.27 -11.36 15.58
C VAL A 12 1.62 -10.12 14.99
N MET A 13 2.39 -9.11 14.63
CA MET A 13 1.85 -7.90 13.97
C MET A 13 1.26 -8.22 12.59
N ALA A 14 1.93 -9.04 11.79
CA ALA A 14 1.44 -9.42 10.47
C ALA A 14 0.15 -10.25 10.54
N GLU A 15 0.01 -11.09 11.57
CA GLU A 15 -1.16 -11.96 11.76
C GLU A 15 -2.31 -11.27 12.53
N SER A 16 -2.09 -10.08 13.08
CA SER A 16 -3.09 -9.39 13.92
C SER A 16 -4.20 -8.70 13.14
N GLY A 17 -3.99 -8.44 11.85
CA GLY A 17 -4.96 -7.80 10.97
C GLY A 17 -5.43 -8.74 9.87
N ASP A 18 -6.39 -8.27 9.09
CA ASP A 18 -6.84 -8.99 7.92
C ASP A 18 -5.73 -9.08 6.88
N GLN A 19 -5.58 -10.25 6.28
CA GLN A 19 -4.59 -10.51 5.26
C GLN A 19 -5.29 -10.65 3.90
N MET A 20 -4.90 -9.80 2.95
CA MET A 20 -5.42 -9.87 1.60
C MET A 20 -4.71 -10.95 0.79
N ASP A 21 -5.47 -11.80 0.14
CA ASP A 21 -4.93 -12.85 -0.75
C ASP A 21 -4.59 -12.27 -2.13
N LEU A 22 -3.31 -12.16 -2.43
CA LEU A 22 -2.80 -11.67 -3.71
C LEU A 22 -2.43 -12.79 -4.69
N THR A 23 -2.77 -14.04 -4.42
CA THR A 23 -2.37 -15.19 -5.27
C THR A 23 -2.92 -15.13 -6.69
N GLY A 24 -4.00 -14.39 -6.93
CA GLY A 24 -4.55 -14.14 -8.28
C GLY A 24 -3.81 -13.06 -9.09
N LEU A 25 -2.80 -12.42 -8.52
CA LEU A 25 -2.00 -11.39 -9.17
C LEU A 25 -0.62 -11.93 -9.53
N GLU A 26 -0.11 -11.52 -10.69
CA GLU A 26 1.22 -11.90 -11.16
C GLU A 26 2.21 -10.73 -11.00
N ARG A 27 3.47 -11.05 -10.75
CA ARG A 27 4.58 -10.09 -10.67
C ARG A 27 4.31 -8.94 -9.69
N THR A 28 3.79 -9.29 -8.53
CA THR A 28 3.49 -8.31 -7.49
C THR A 28 4.76 -7.76 -6.87
N VAL A 29 4.79 -6.44 -6.73
CA VAL A 29 5.86 -5.70 -6.05
C VAL A 29 5.25 -4.71 -5.08
N ASP A 30 5.95 -4.42 -4.01
CA ASP A 30 5.59 -3.37 -3.08
C ASP A 30 6.79 -2.48 -2.78
N LYS A 31 6.52 -1.29 -2.27
CA LYS A 31 7.52 -0.30 -1.90
C LYS A 31 7.16 0.25 -0.52
N HIS A 32 8.08 0.13 0.41
CA HIS A 32 7.92 0.71 1.72
C HIS A 32 8.28 2.19 1.73
N SER A 33 7.49 2.99 2.45
CA SER A 33 7.83 4.38 2.75
C SER A 33 8.52 4.47 4.10
N THR A 34 9.59 5.26 4.18
CA THR A 34 10.39 5.42 5.41
C THR A 34 9.99 6.65 6.23
N GLY A 35 8.82 7.19 5.99
CA GLY A 35 8.29 8.34 6.70
C GLY A 35 7.66 9.37 5.76
N GLY A 36 6.98 10.39 6.31
CA GLY A 36 6.23 11.39 5.55
C GLY A 36 7.07 12.31 4.67
N VAL A 37 8.40 12.27 4.80
CA VAL A 37 9.32 13.03 3.95
C VAL A 37 9.75 12.17 2.78
N GLY A 38 9.30 12.52 1.57
CA GLY A 38 9.65 11.79 0.34
C GLY A 38 8.61 10.79 -0.15
N ASP A 39 7.43 10.75 0.42
CA ASP A 39 6.31 9.89 -0.03
C ASP A 39 5.90 10.16 -1.48
N LYS A 40 6.21 11.33 -2.01
CA LYS A 40 6.05 11.65 -3.43
C LYS A 40 6.71 10.62 -4.34
N THR A 41 7.74 9.95 -3.87
CA THR A 41 8.41 8.86 -4.61
C THR A 41 7.43 7.74 -4.94
N SER A 42 6.51 7.41 -4.03
CA SER A 42 5.48 6.40 -4.27
C SER A 42 4.54 6.80 -5.41
N LEU A 43 4.19 8.09 -5.52
CA LEU A 43 3.31 8.62 -6.56
C LEU A 43 3.92 8.50 -7.97
N ILE A 44 5.24 8.48 -8.06
CA ILE A 44 5.98 8.36 -9.32
C ILE A 44 6.32 6.91 -9.61
N LEU A 45 6.84 6.20 -8.60
CA LEU A 45 7.36 4.86 -8.75
C LEU A 45 6.27 3.82 -9.03
N THR A 46 5.14 3.90 -8.35
CA THR A 46 4.08 2.88 -8.48
C THR A 46 3.45 2.86 -9.88
N PRO A 47 3.08 4.00 -10.51
CA PRO A 47 2.64 4.00 -11.90
C PRO A 47 3.73 3.58 -12.88
N MET A 48 4.98 3.96 -12.61
CA MET A 48 6.13 3.57 -13.44
C MET A 48 6.32 2.05 -13.46
N LEU A 49 6.26 1.40 -12.29
CA LEU A 49 6.35 -0.07 -12.18
C LEU A 49 5.18 -0.76 -12.89
N ALA A 50 3.97 -0.24 -12.77
CA ALA A 50 2.80 -0.74 -13.48
C ALA A 50 2.98 -0.63 -15.00
N ALA A 51 3.50 0.49 -15.49
CA ALA A 51 3.81 0.69 -16.91
C ALA A 51 4.88 -0.27 -17.42
N LEU A 52 5.78 -0.73 -16.56
CA LEU A 52 6.81 -1.72 -16.87
C LEU A 52 6.33 -3.18 -16.75
N GLY A 53 5.05 -3.39 -16.52
CA GLY A 53 4.44 -4.73 -16.46
C GLY A 53 4.48 -5.40 -15.08
N GLN A 54 4.82 -4.66 -14.04
CA GLN A 54 4.69 -5.13 -12.66
C GLN A 54 3.28 -4.84 -12.13
N THR A 55 2.86 -5.57 -11.11
CA THR A 55 1.60 -5.31 -10.42
C THR A 55 1.88 -4.72 -9.04
N VAL A 56 1.35 -3.54 -8.78
CA VAL A 56 1.49 -2.85 -7.49
C VAL A 56 0.15 -2.83 -6.79
N ALA A 57 -0.01 -3.70 -5.81
CA ALA A 57 -1.17 -3.77 -4.91
C ALA A 57 -0.75 -3.22 -3.55
N LYS A 58 -0.95 -1.94 -3.33
CA LYS A 58 -0.36 -1.22 -2.21
C LYS A 58 -1.39 -0.68 -1.24
N MET A 59 -1.16 -0.93 0.04
CA MET A 59 -1.81 -0.20 1.13
C MET A 59 -0.88 0.87 1.67
N SER A 60 -1.42 2.01 2.03
CA SER A 60 -0.66 3.12 2.59
C SER A 60 -1.42 3.80 3.71
N GLY A 61 -0.69 4.50 4.58
CA GLY A 61 -1.25 5.22 5.71
C GLY A 61 -1.35 6.72 5.48
N ARG A 62 -2.02 7.36 6.43
CA ARG A 62 -2.01 8.81 6.58
C ARG A 62 -0.74 9.27 7.28
N GLY A 63 -0.52 10.57 7.28
CA GLY A 63 0.60 11.17 8.01
C GLY A 63 0.48 11.00 9.51
N LEU A 64 1.62 11.07 10.17
CA LEU A 64 1.74 11.05 11.63
C LEU A 64 2.10 12.46 12.12
N ALA A 65 1.48 12.88 13.22
CA ALA A 65 1.71 14.18 13.84
C ALA A 65 1.53 15.32 12.82
N HIS A 66 2.59 16.07 12.54
CA HIS A 66 2.59 17.24 11.63
C HIS A 66 2.96 16.88 10.19
N THR A 67 3.17 15.59 9.87
CA THR A 67 3.53 15.16 8.52
C THR A 67 2.30 14.70 7.73
N GLY A 68 2.27 14.99 6.44
CA GLY A 68 1.30 14.39 5.52
C GLY A 68 1.80 13.05 5.02
N GLY A 69 0.93 12.03 4.98
CA GLY A 69 1.24 10.72 4.40
C GLY A 69 0.89 10.64 2.91
N THR A 70 1.16 9.48 2.33
CA THR A 70 0.84 9.22 0.92
C THR A 70 -0.65 9.37 0.63
N ILE A 71 -1.51 8.89 1.51
CA ILE A 71 -2.97 9.00 1.36
C ILE A 71 -3.42 10.45 1.36
N ASP A 72 -2.88 11.27 2.28
CA ASP A 72 -3.23 12.68 2.37
C ASP A 72 -2.87 13.44 1.08
N LYS A 73 -1.77 13.06 0.44
CA LYS A 73 -1.35 13.64 -0.84
C LYS A 73 -2.26 13.21 -2.00
N LEU A 74 -2.66 11.94 -2.02
CA LEU A 74 -3.55 11.41 -3.06
C LEU A 74 -4.96 11.98 -2.95
N GLU A 75 -5.46 12.24 -1.76
CA GLU A 75 -6.77 12.87 -1.54
C GLU A 75 -6.84 14.29 -2.11
N SER A 76 -5.72 14.94 -2.38
CA SER A 76 -5.70 16.23 -3.07
C SER A 76 -6.07 16.13 -4.56
N ILE A 77 -6.08 14.93 -5.11
CA ILE A 77 -6.49 14.67 -6.50
C ILE A 77 -8.02 14.55 -6.54
N PRO A 78 -8.73 15.42 -7.29
CA PRO A 78 -10.19 15.34 -7.37
C PRO A 78 -10.68 13.97 -7.86
N GLY A 79 -11.65 13.40 -7.13
CA GLY A 79 -12.25 12.12 -7.48
C GLY A 79 -11.48 10.89 -6.99
N TRP A 80 -10.32 11.05 -6.37
CA TRP A 80 -9.62 9.94 -5.76
C TRP A 80 -10.20 9.63 -4.37
N THR A 81 -10.33 8.34 -4.04
CA THR A 81 -10.78 7.88 -2.72
C THR A 81 -9.81 6.84 -2.16
N PRO A 82 -9.51 6.88 -0.85
CA PRO A 82 -8.67 5.88 -0.20
C PRO A 82 -9.39 4.55 0.04
N GLU A 83 -10.70 4.52 -0.08
CA GLU A 83 -11.51 3.37 0.27
C GLU A 83 -11.97 2.62 -0.98
N LEU A 84 -11.54 1.37 -1.10
CA LEU A 84 -12.03 0.41 -2.08
C LEU A 84 -12.38 -0.89 -1.36
N SER A 85 -13.40 -1.58 -1.83
CA SER A 85 -13.63 -2.95 -1.39
C SER A 85 -12.49 -3.85 -1.86
N GLU A 86 -12.27 -4.96 -1.16
CA GLU A 86 -11.22 -5.92 -1.54
C GLU A 86 -11.36 -6.38 -3.01
N ASP A 87 -12.59 -6.71 -3.42
CA ASP A 87 -12.87 -7.11 -4.80
C ASP A 87 -12.53 -6.01 -5.81
N ALA A 88 -12.89 -4.76 -5.53
CA ALA A 88 -12.59 -3.63 -6.40
C ALA A 88 -11.08 -3.36 -6.48
N PHE A 89 -10.39 -3.47 -5.35
CA PHE A 89 -8.94 -3.32 -5.26
C PHE A 89 -8.21 -4.38 -6.09
N LEU A 90 -8.55 -5.66 -5.91
CA LEU A 90 -7.95 -6.76 -6.66
C LEU A 90 -8.28 -6.68 -8.15
N LYS A 91 -9.51 -6.32 -8.49
CA LYS A 91 -9.92 -6.10 -9.89
C LYS A 91 -9.10 -5.01 -10.55
N GLN A 92 -8.95 -3.86 -9.91
CA GLN A 92 -8.16 -2.75 -10.42
C GLN A 92 -6.69 -3.13 -10.59
N ALA A 93 -6.08 -3.78 -9.59
CA ALA A 93 -4.71 -4.25 -9.66
C ALA A 93 -4.49 -5.22 -10.82
N ARG A 94 -5.48 -6.08 -11.09
CA ARG A 94 -5.43 -7.05 -12.18
C ARG A 94 -5.58 -6.37 -13.55
N GLU A 95 -6.46 -5.39 -13.67
CA GLU A 95 -6.78 -4.73 -14.96
C GLU A 95 -5.70 -3.73 -15.39
N ILE A 96 -5.21 -2.92 -14.47
CA ILE A 96 -4.28 -1.82 -14.79
C ILE A 96 -2.89 -1.96 -14.16
N GLY A 97 -2.67 -2.98 -13.33
CA GLY A 97 -1.39 -3.22 -12.67
C GLY A 97 -1.11 -2.32 -11.47
N LEU A 98 -2.06 -1.49 -11.06
CA LEU A 98 -1.89 -0.55 -9.96
C LEU A 98 -3.19 -0.38 -9.18
N ALA A 99 -3.13 -0.65 -7.90
CA ALA A 99 -4.15 -0.25 -6.94
C ALA A 99 -3.47 0.26 -5.67
N LEU A 100 -3.92 1.40 -5.19
CA LEU A 100 -3.41 2.01 -3.97
C LEU A 100 -4.60 2.45 -3.10
N VAL A 101 -4.64 1.93 -1.89
CA VAL A 101 -5.73 2.19 -0.93
C VAL A 101 -5.17 2.63 0.41
N GLY A 102 -6.03 3.25 1.21
CA GLY A 102 -5.75 3.53 2.60
C GLY A 102 -5.85 2.26 3.45
N GLN A 103 -5.21 2.28 4.60
CA GLN A 103 -5.44 1.27 5.62
C GLN A 103 -6.86 1.46 6.19
N SER A 104 -7.63 0.38 6.22
CA SER A 104 -8.94 0.37 6.88
C SER A 104 -8.79 0.38 8.40
N LYS A 105 -9.90 0.62 9.09
CA LYS A 105 -9.94 0.55 10.57
C LYS A 105 -10.19 -0.86 11.07
N ASP A 106 -10.42 -1.80 10.20
CA ASP A 106 -10.75 -3.19 10.50
C ASP A 106 -9.52 -4.07 10.44
#